data_51d04cbddb4035d57d5494b3f7d8c74d
#
_entry.id   51d04cbddb4035d57d5494b3f7d8c74d
#
_cell.length_a   1.000
_cell.length_b   1.000
_cell.length_c   1.000
_cell.angle_alpha   90.00
_cell.angle_beta   90.00
_cell.angle_gamma   90.00
#
_symmetry.space_group_name_H-M   'P 1'
#
loop_
_entity.id
_entity.type
_entity.pdbx_description
1 polymer ?
#
loop_
_entity_poly.entity_id
_entity_poly.type
_entity_poly.pdbx_seq_one_letter_code
_entity_poly.pdbx_strand_id
1 'polypeptide(L)'
;MPFKQAFIYSIAINLFFLILCLIFGDLKFGAIDDYFMAARLTGALGTDYNPHLIFVNAIYGYALLPLYHLFPKIGWYYIGEMFSVLLSLTVIGYVLLQKCGERWGLILATLFTALFASDFYLVLQFTQCASILSAAGMLLFAYGVVSKKATRDCRASTEARNDNVNSNGTCNDIRHLLSTTLPFILGIILMLWGSVMRWQAFLMGMPFFCLGMLFILKECWKVKWHVIAGLVILFAGAFAMHSFDQRIYQSPAYADFIKFQTPRVVLGDKTNYNQNAVYEDAEEIGLSGKDFQMLKEWTHYDTDVFSVDSLKRYTDIISAYRNTNPKQFIPRNLLNALAKALHSPLFWTWFIFCLIAYTTNPKKFLYLWASLAIVLALIAYLLAMGRLVYRVESGFWLYASVLVIPLFGKIKLNLHRNLTFAFFGIIGILNIYTYATSGEMVRDPSSGTMRTLAIEDTTDYAQVFNYIDSQPNKMFLLSMNAFMRFSHHRNPPYLAEPAGIYRNTVSFGYWTPYLPEIKKALTDYGITNPIKDVVHDNVIVLNEPLLVDFLQRHYYDSVAIDTLKEIGEMAFYKYRLVSNTNTQETAE
;
A
#
# COMPACT_ATOMS: atom_id res chain seq x y z
N MET A 1 -5.16 34.48 -0.91
CA MET A 1 -4.07 34.37 -1.93
C MET A 1 -4.67 34.08 -3.28
N PRO A 2 -4.15 34.64 -4.42
CA PRO A 2 -4.63 34.28 -5.75
C PRO A 2 -4.42 32.79 -6.04
N PHE A 3 -5.35 32.18 -6.79
CA PHE A 3 -5.35 30.75 -7.11
C PHE A 3 -3.99 30.28 -7.69
N LYS A 4 -3.52 30.96 -8.75
CA LYS A 4 -2.27 30.60 -9.43
C LYS A 4 -1.06 30.65 -8.48
N GLN A 5 -0.99 31.66 -7.63
CA GLN A 5 0.14 31.82 -6.69
C GLN A 5 0.14 30.74 -5.62
N ALA A 6 -1.01 30.40 -5.04
CA ALA A 6 -1.13 29.32 -4.07
C ALA A 6 -0.74 27.96 -4.68
N PHE A 7 -1.16 27.70 -5.92
CA PHE A 7 -0.80 26.48 -6.62
C PHE A 7 0.72 26.41 -6.89
N ILE A 8 1.32 27.51 -7.41
CA ILE A 8 2.76 27.56 -7.68
C ILE A 8 3.57 27.35 -6.40
N TYR A 9 3.21 27.99 -5.29
CA TYR A 9 3.93 27.81 -4.04
C TYR A 9 3.79 26.39 -3.49
N SER A 10 2.60 25.81 -3.58
CA SER A 10 2.39 24.44 -3.13
C SER A 10 3.21 23.43 -3.92
N ILE A 11 3.20 23.54 -5.26
CA ILE A 11 3.98 22.61 -6.09
C ILE A 11 5.49 22.84 -5.92
N ALA A 12 5.94 24.09 -5.74
CA ALA A 12 7.36 24.39 -5.52
C ALA A 12 7.88 23.81 -4.21
N ILE A 13 7.13 23.95 -3.12
CA ILE A 13 7.46 23.32 -1.82
C ILE A 13 7.54 21.80 -1.98
N ASN A 14 6.57 21.22 -2.65
CA ASN A 14 6.47 19.79 -2.82
C ASN A 14 7.60 19.23 -3.69
N LEU A 15 7.90 19.88 -4.83
CA LEU A 15 9.03 19.51 -5.69
C LEU A 15 10.37 19.66 -4.97
N PHE A 16 10.54 20.66 -4.12
CA PHE A 16 11.75 20.83 -3.32
C PHE A 16 12.00 19.58 -2.45
N PHE A 17 10.99 19.12 -1.70
CA PHE A 17 11.13 17.94 -0.86
C PHE A 17 11.22 16.63 -1.66
N LEU A 18 10.53 16.54 -2.80
CA LEU A 18 10.71 15.42 -3.73
C LEU A 18 12.15 15.32 -4.23
N ILE A 19 12.74 16.44 -4.66
CA ILE A 19 14.14 16.48 -5.12
C ILE A 19 15.09 16.06 -3.99
N LEU A 20 14.85 16.49 -2.76
CA LEU A 20 15.66 16.03 -1.62
C LEU A 20 15.53 14.52 -1.40
N CYS A 21 14.33 13.95 -1.53
CA CYS A 21 14.12 12.52 -1.46
C CYS A 21 14.87 11.77 -2.59
N LEU A 22 14.90 12.34 -3.80
CA LEU A 22 15.65 11.77 -4.93
C LEU A 22 17.18 11.84 -4.74
N ILE A 23 17.68 12.86 -4.01
CA ILE A 23 19.12 13.02 -3.74
C ILE A 23 19.58 12.09 -2.63
N PHE A 24 18.82 11.98 -1.53
CA PHE A 24 19.23 11.24 -0.34
C PHE A 24 18.70 9.81 -0.28
N GLY A 25 17.65 9.51 -1.02
CA GLY A 25 16.94 8.23 -0.95
C GLY A 25 17.30 7.28 -2.09
N ASP A 26 17.21 6.00 -1.79
CA ASP A 26 17.19 4.95 -2.79
C ASP A 26 15.72 4.65 -3.12
N LEU A 27 15.34 4.92 -4.38
CA LEU A 27 13.95 4.78 -4.83
C LEU A 27 13.57 3.31 -4.91
N LYS A 28 12.69 2.87 -4.01
CA LYS A 28 12.17 1.50 -3.95
C LYS A 28 10.68 1.49 -3.65
N PHE A 29 10.03 0.37 -3.96
CA PHE A 29 8.71 0.11 -3.42
C PHE A 29 8.80 -0.30 -1.95
N GLY A 30 7.81 0.10 -1.16
CA GLY A 30 7.73 -0.23 0.26
C GLY A 30 7.26 -1.66 0.55
N ALA A 31 6.78 -2.37 -0.44
CA ALA A 31 6.32 -3.74 -0.29
C ALA A 31 6.58 -4.55 -1.58
N ILE A 32 6.79 -5.85 -1.38
CA ILE A 32 6.94 -6.80 -2.49
C ILE A 32 5.68 -6.85 -3.38
N ASP A 33 4.52 -6.50 -2.81
CA ASP A 33 3.24 -6.43 -3.53
C ASP A 33 3.32 -5.50 -4.74
N ASP A 34 4.02 -4.37 -4.61
CA ASP A 34 4.17 -3.37 -5.67
C ASP A 34 5.12 -3.85 -6.77
N TYR A 35 6.23 -4.51 -6.42
CA TYR A 35 7.12 -5.16 -7.38
C TYR A 35 6.39 -6.24 -8.18
N PHE A 36 5.60 -7.06 -7.49
CA PHE A 36 4.82 -8.12 -8.10
C PHE A 36 3.77 -7.58 -9.09
N MET A 37 3.04 -6.53 -8.71
CA MET A 37 2.06 -5.90 -9.60
C MET A 37 2.73 -5.21 -10.79
N ALA A 38 3.86 -4.54 -10.59
CA ALA A 38 4.65 -3.95 -11.66
C ALA A 38 5.13 -5.02 -12.65
N ALA A 39 5.67 -6.14 -12.16
CA ALA A 39 6.13 -7.27 -12.97
C ALA A 39 4.99 -7.94 -13.76
N ARG A 40 3.79 -8.05 -13.17
CA ARG A 40 2.60 -8.55 -13.89
C ARG A 40 2.19 -7.60 -15.01
N LEU A 41 2.13 -6.31 -14.71
CA LEU A 41 1.68 -5.30 -15.67
C LEU A 41 2.59 -5.24 -16.90
N THR A 42 3.90 -5.45 -16.73
CA THR A 42 4.87 -5.48 -17.85
C THR A 42 4.95 -6.83 -18.56
N GLY A 43 4.24 -7.87 -18.08
CA GLY A 43 4.36 -9.23 -18.59
C GLY A 43 5.67 -9.93 -18.20
N ALA A 44 6.39 -9.44 -17.20
CA ALA A 44 7.65 -10.02 -16.76
C ALA A 44 7.49 -11.45 -16.20
N LEU A 45 6.37 -11.75 -15.51
CA LEU A 45 6.03 -13.09 -15.02
C LEU A 45 5.48 -14.04 -16.09
N GLY A 46 5.04 -13.50 -17.22
CA GLY A 46 4.54 -14.23 -18.38
C GLY A 46 5.19 -13.72 -19.65
N THR A 47 4.41 -13.52 -20.73
CA THR A 47 4.88 -12.95 -21.99
C THR A 47 4.10 -11.70 -22.39
N ASP A 48 2.92 -11.51 -21.81
CA ASP A 48 1.96 -10.49 -22.22
C ASP A 48 1.68 -9.51 -21.07
N TYR A 49 1.45 -8.25 -21.40
CA TYR A 49 0.99 -7.24 -20.45
C TYR A 49 -0.29 -7.69 -19.73
N ASN A 50 -0.30 -7.63 -18.40
CA ASN A 50 -1.45 -8.06 -17.62
C ASN A 50 -1.96 -6.95 -16.70
N PRO A 51 -3.15 -6.36 -16.97
CA PRO A 51 -3.71 -5.28 -16.16
C PRO A 51 -4.34 -5.76 -14.83
N HIS A 52 -4.41 -7.05 -14.59
CA HIS A 52 -5.04 -7.62 -13.40
C HIS A 52 -4.07 -7.65 -12.22
N LEU A 53 -4.06 -6.58 -11.42
CA LEU A 53 -3.02 -6.31 -10.42
C LEU A 53 -3.23 -7.01 -9.07
N ILE A 54 -4.40 -7.61 -8.80
CA ILE A 54 -4.78 -8.34 -7.57
C ILE A 54 -5.03 -7.44 -6.37
N PHE A 55 -4.09 -6.57 -5.98
CA PHE A 55 -4.22 -5.71 -4.81
C PHE A 55 -4.77 -4.33 -5.14
N VAL A 56 -4.56 -3.88 -6.35
CA VAL A 56 -5.05 -2.65 -6.94
C VAL A 56 -6.09 -3.01 -7.99
N ASN A 57 -7.15 -2.22 -8.09
CA ASN A 57 -8.22 -2.44 -9.07
C ASN A 57 -7.66 -2.49 -10.50
N ALA A 58 -8.12 -3.44 -11.30
CA ALA A 58 -7.68 -3.63 -12.68
C ALA A 58 -7.84 -2.36 -13.56
N ILE A 59 -8.76 -1.45 -13.21
CA ILE A 59 -8.91 -0.16 -13.90
C ILE A 59 -7.59 0.63 -13.89
N TYR A 60 -6.81 0.59 -12.78
CA TYR A 60 -5.49 1.21 -12.73
C TYR A 60 -4.53 0.58 -13.73
N GLY A 61 -4.50 -0.75 -13.80
CA GLY A 61 -3.71 -1.48 -14.79
C GLY A 61 -4.10 -1.09 -16.22
N TYR A 62 -5.40 -1.11 -16.54
CA TYR A 62 -5.91 -0.69 -17.86
C TYR A 62 -5.57 0.77 -18.19
N ALA A 63 -5.56 1.67 -17.21
CA ALA A 63 -5.19 3.06 -17.43
C ALA A 63 -3.69 3.24 -17.75
N LEU A 64 -2.82 2.35 -17.25
CA LEU A 64 -1.39 2.38 -17.48
C LEU A 64 -0.95 1.64 -18.76
N LEU A 65 -1.72 0.66 -19.25
CA LEU A 65 -1.38 -0.12 -20.44
C LEU A 65 -1.02 0.73 -21.67
N PRO A 66 -1.77 1.77 -22.05
CA PRO A 66 -1.41 2.62 -23.20
C PRO A 66 -0.02 3.24 -23.06
N LEU A 67 0.38 3.60 -21.83
CA LEU A 67 1.69 4.18 -21.55
C LEU A 67 2.80 3.14 -21.73
N TYR A 68 2.60 1.91 -21.30
CA TYR A 68 3.55 0.81 -21.53
C TYR A 68 3.68 0.47 -23.01
N HIS A 69 2.59 0.52 -23.80
CA HIS A 69 2.67 0.33 -25.25
C HIS A 69 3.44 1.45 -25.96
N LEU A 70 3.32 2.70 -25.48
CA LEU A 70 4.03 3.84 -26.07
C LEU A 70 5.49 3.91 -25.62
N PHE A 71 5.77 3.62 -24.34
CA PHE A 71 7.09 3.74 -23.73
C PHE A 71 7.37 2.52 -22.83
N PRO A 72 7.70 1.36 -23.41
CA PRO A 72 7.77 0.08 -22.69
C PRO A 72 8.92 -0.04 -21.69
N LYS A 73 9.91 0.86 -21.70
CA LYS A 73 11.06 0.84 -20.79
C LYS A 73 10.84 1.61 -19.50
N ILE A 74 9.74 2.36 -19.40
CA ILE A 74 9.45 3.21 -18.23
C ILE A 74 8.55 2.42 -17.26
N GLY A 75 8.89 2.43 -15.97
CA GLY A 75 8.10 1.83 -14.90
C GLY A 75 6.86 2.67 -14.56
N TRP A 76 5.87 2.67 -15.45
CA TRP A 76 4.68 3.52 -15.33
C TRP A 76 3.86 3.27 -14.06
N TYR A 77 3.91 2.06 -13.53
CA TYR A 77 3.27 1.76 -12.26
C TYR A 77 3.86 2.63 -11.13
N TYR A 78 5.19 2.66 -11.02
CA TYR A 78 5.91 3.48 -10.04
C TYR A 78 5.70 4.99 -10.28
N ILE A 79 5.80 5.42 -11.55
CA ILE A 79 5.59 6.83 -11.92
C ILE A 79 4.15 7.27 -11.59
N GLY A 80 3.16 6.41 -11.80
CA GLY A 80 1.76 6.67 -11.46
C GLY A 80 1.53 6.83 -9.95
N GLU A 81 2.18 6.02 -9.14
CA GLU A 81 2.15 6.15 -7.68
C GLU A 81 2.85 7.45 -7.22
N MET A 82 4.04 7.71 -7.71
CA MET A 82 4.80 8.95 -7.43
C MET A 82 3.98 10.19 -7.80
N PHE A 83 3.35 10.19 -8.98
CA PHE A 83 2.48 11.27 -9.42
C PHE A 83 1.26 11.44 -8.51
N SER A 84 0.67 10.33 -8.03
CA SER A 84 -0.45 10.35 -7.09
C SER A 84 -0.10 11.02 -5.77
N VAL A 85 1.10 10.76 -5.25
CA VAL A 85 1.62 11.42 -4.04
C VAL A 85 1.89 12.91 -4.32
N LEU A 86 2.60 13.23 -5.41
CA LEU A 86 2.91 14.61 -5.79
C LEU A 86 1.64 15.46 -5.92
N LEU A 87 0.62 14.93 -6.60
CA LEU A 87 -0.66 15.60 -6.77
C LEU A 87 -1.35 15.82 -5.42
N SER A 88 -1.38 14.80 -4.57
CA SER A 88 -2.07 14.85 -3.28
C SER A 88 -1.43 15.85 -2.31
N LEU A 89 -0.11 15.83 -2.15
CA LEU A 89 0.61 16.80 -1.32
C LEU A 89 0.47 18.22 -1.87
N THR A 90 0.46 18.38 -3.20
CA THR A 90 0.21 19.69 -3.83
C THR A 90 -1.21 20.19 -3.52
N VAL A 91 -2.22 19.33 -3.57
CA VAL A 91 -3.60 19.68 -3.22
C VAL A 91 -3.71 20.08 -1.75
N ILE A 92 -3.12 19.30 -0.84
CA ILE A 92 -3.15 19.60 0.59
C ILE A 92 -2.45 20.95 0.88
N GLY A 93 -1.27 21.17 0.34
CA GLY A 93 -0.55 22.44 0.46
C GLY A 93 -1.33 23.62 -0.13
N TYR A 94 -1.95 23.43 -1.30
CA TYR A 94 -2.82 24.42 -1.92
C TYR A 94 -3.97 24.82 -0.99
N VAL A 95 -4.67 23.86 -0.38
CA VAL A 95 -5.79 24.16 0.53
C VAL A 95 -5.30 24.87 1.80
N LEU A 96 -4.14 24.48 2.35
CA LEU A 96 -3.51 25.19 3.48
C LEU A 96 -3.22 26.65 3.13
N LEU A 97 -2.63 26.93 1.97
CA LEU A 97 -2.34 28.28 1.48
C LEU A 97 -3.61 29.11 1.29
N GLN A 98 -4.64 28.53 0.73
CA GLN A 98 -5.92 29.22 0.53
C GLN A 98 -6.65 29.50 1.84
N LYS A 99 -6.59 28.56 2.79
CA LYS A 99 -7.32 28.64 4.04
C LYS A 99 -6.64 29.54 5.08
N CYS A 100 -5.30 29.46 5.20
CA CYS A 100 -4.54 30.15 6.23
C CYS A 100 -3.88 31.45 5.74
N GLY A 101 -3.97 31.76 4.44
CA GLY A 101 -3.32 32.91 3.82
C GLY A 101 -1.83 32.66 3.56
N GLU A 102 -1.13 33.66 3.00
CA GLU A 102 0.25 33.48 2.52
C GLU A 102 1.20 33.05 3.64
N ARG A 103 1.23 33.81 4.73
CA ARG A 103 2.19 33.60 5.82
C ARG A 103 2.03 32.22 6.47
N TRP A 104 0.87 31.95 7.02
CA TRP A 104 0.61 30.70 7.74
C TRP A 104 0.42 29.52 6.80
N GLY A 105 -0.13 29.77 5.60
CA GLY A 105 -0.26 28.74 4.59
C GLY A 105 1.08 28.20 4.14
N LEU A 106 2.09 29.07 3.89
CA LEU A 106 3.46 28.64 3.55
C LEU A 106 4.08 27.82 4.70
N ILE A 107 4.00 28.30 5.94
CA ILE A 107 4.54 27.60 7.11
C ILE A 107 3.93 26.22 7.26
N LEU A 108 2.60 26.11 7.23
CA LEU A 108 1.91 24.85 7.44
C LEU A 108 2.04 23.88 6.26
N ALA A 109 2.06 24.37 5.01
CA ALA A 109 2.31 23.56 3.84
C ALA A 109 3.75 22.99 3.86
N THR A 110 4.74 23.81 4.22
CA THR A 110 6.13 23.35 4.37
C THR A 110 6.26 22.33 5.49
N LEU A 111 5.69 22.61 6.68
CA LEU A 111 5.70 21.67 7.80
C LEU A 111 5.06 20.32 7.40
N PHE A 112 3.88 20.37 6.80
CA PHE A 112 3.17 19.17 6.38
C PHE A 112 3.99 18.36 5.39
N THR A 113 4.45 18.98 4.30
CA THR A 113 5.25 18.30 3.28
C THR A 113 6.59 17.80 3.86
N ALA A 114 7.25 18.58 4.69
CA ALA A 114 8.51 18.19 5.36
C ALA A 114 8.37 16.93 6.22
N LEU A 115 7.25 16.78 6.92
CA LEU A 115 7.00 15.63 7.79
C LEU A 115 6.48 14.39 7.05
N PHE A 116 5.79 14.57 5.94
CA PHE A 116 5.19 13.46 5.20
C PHE A 116 6.00 13.04 3.97
N ALA A 117 6.87 13.89 3.43
CA ALA A 117 7.61 13.59 2.19
C ALA A 117 8.43 12.29 2.28
N SER A 118 9.09 12.04 3.42
CA SER A 118 9.88 10.82 3.61
C SER A 118 9.02 9.56 3.55
N ASP A 119 7.85 9.56 4.18
CA ASP A 119 6.97 8.40 4.25
C ASP A 119 6.32 8.08 2.89
N PHE A 120 6.16 9.09 2.02
CA PHE A 120 5.41 8.97 0.77
C PHE A 120 6.26 9.02 -0.49
N TYR A 121 7.52 9.48 -0.45
CA TYR A 121 8.41 9.51 -1.61
C TYR A 121 9.53 8.49 -1.56
N LEU A 122 10.09 8.21 -0.37
CA LEU A 122 11.22 7.28 -0.25
C LEU A 122 10.77 5.83 -0.34
N VAL A 123 9.56 5.52 0.13
CA VAL A 123 9.03 4.17 0.18
C VAL A 123 7.60 4.18 -0.35
N LEU A 124 7.48 4.10 -1.67
CA LEU A 124 6.18 4.08 -2.32
C LEU A 124 5.46 2.76 -2.08
N GLN A 125 4.16 2.86 -1.73
CA GLN A 125 3.31 1.72 -1.47
C GLN A 125 1.86 2.08 -1.82
N PHE A 126 1.20 1.25 -2.63
CA PHE A 126 -0.14 1.52 -3.16
C PHE A 126 -1.20 1.85 -2.10
N THR A 127 -1.14 1.26 -0.89
CA THR A 127 -2.10 1.56 0.19
C THR A 127 -1.90 2.96 0.75
N GLN A 128 -0.65 3.42 0.88
CA GLN A 128 -0.34 4.79 1.29
C GLN A 128 -0.73 5.79 0.21
N CYS A 129 -0.45 5.47 -1.06
CA CYS A 129 -0.88 6.28 -2.20
C CYS A 129 -2.42 6.42 -2.25
N ALA A 130 -3.15 5.33 -2.03
CA ALA A 130 -4.61 5.36 -1.93
C ALA A 130 -5.10 6.24 -0.77
N SER A 131 -4.44 6.16 0.38
CA SER A 131 -4.81 6.93 1.57
C SER A 131 -4.61 8.44 1.35
N ILE A 132 -3.45 8.85 0.80
CA ILE A 132 -3.17 10.27 0.58
C ILE A 132 -4.02 10.87 -0.55
N LEU A 133 -4.30 10.11 -1.62
CA LEU A 133 -5.24 10.51 -2.67
C LEU A 133 -6.64 10.73 -2.12
N SER A 134 -7.14 9.75 -1.36
CA SER A 134 -8.46 9.84 -0.74
C SER A 134 -8.54 11.01 0.24
N ALA A 135 -7.51 11.20 1.09
CA ALA A 135 -7.45 12.32 2.03
C ALA A 135 -7.44 13.68 1.33
N ALA A 136 -6.63 13.84 0.28
CA ALA A 136 -6.58 15.05 -0.54
C ALA A 136 -7.93 15.31 -1.25
N GLY A 137 -8.55 14.25 -1.77
CA GLY A 137 -9.87 14.34 -2.40
C GLY A 137 -10.96 14.75 -1.42
N MET A 138 -11.02 14.12 -0.23
CA MET A 138 -11.96 14.47 0.84
C MET A 138 -11.76 15.89 1.33
N LEU A 139 -10.52 16.33 1.51
CA LEU A 139 -10.17 17.69 1.87
C LEU A 139 -10.67 18.70 0.83
N LEU A 140 -10.39 18.41 -0.45
CA LEU A 140 -10.74 19.31 -1.55
C LEU A 140 -12.26 19.41 -1.72
N PHE A 141 -12.98 18.30 -1.54
CA PHE A 141 -14.45 18.28 -1.49
C PHE A 141 -14.98 19.18 -0.35
N ALA A 142 -14.48 18.98 0.89
CA ALA A 142 -14.89 19.77 2.04
C ALA A 142 -14.53 21.26 1.88
N TYR A 143 -13.36 21.56 1.32
CA TYR A 143 -12.94 22.91 0.97
C TYR A 143 -13.87 23.54 -0.06
N GLY A 144 -14.28 22.82 -1.10
CA GLY A 144 -15.26 23.27 -2.10
C GLY A 144 -16.61 23.65 -1.49
N VAL A 145 -17.08 22.87 -0.50
CA VAL A 145 -18.32 23.19 0.26
C VAL A 145 -18.19 24.51 1.02
N VAL A 146 -17.09 24.70 1.75
CA VAL A 146 -16.86 25.92 2.54
C VAL A 146 -16.69 27.14 1.64
N SER A 147 -15.99 27.04 0.52
CA SER A 147 -15.73 28.12 -0.43
C SER A 147 -17.00 28.57 -1.16
N LYS A 148 -17.87 27.64 -1.55
CA LYS A 148 -19.17 27.95 -2.17
C LYS A 148 -20.05 28.79 -1.28
N LYS A 149 -20.03 28.56 0.03
CA LYS A 149 -20.74 29.38 1.00
C LYS A 149 -20.26 30.83 1.00
N ALA A 150 -18.94 31.02 1.11
CA ALA A 150 -18.32 32.35 1.19
C ALA A 150 -18.72 33.21 -0.03
N THR A 151 -18.73 32.64 -1.22
CA THR A 151 -19.10 33.35 -2.44
C THR A 151 -20.61 33.68 -2.51
N ARG A 152 -21.45 32.76 -2.03
CA ARG A 152 -22.91 33.01 -1.99
C ARG A 152 -23.26 34.11 -0.98
N ASP A 153 -22.64 34.12 0.19
CA ASP A 153 -22.86 35.14 1.21
C ASP A 153 -22.35 36.53 0.73
N CYS A 154 -21.25 36.57 -0.06
CA CYS A 154 -20.76 37.79 -0.72
C CYS A 154 -21.73 38.31 -1.81
N ARG A 155 -22.31 37.45 -2.66
CA ARG A 155 -23.31 37.86 -3.67
C ARG A 155 -24.54 38.43 -3.00
N ALA A 156 -25.12 37.76 -2.02
CA ALA A 156 -26.29 38.25 -1.31
C ALA A 156 -26.06 39.62 -0.64
N SER A 157 -24.84 39.89 -0.13
CA SER A 157 -24.49 41.20 0.44
C SER A 157 -24.24 42.27 -0.61
N THR A 158 -23.81 41.88 -1.83
CA THR A 158 -23.61 42.83 -2.96
C THR A 158 -24.93 43.17 -3.65
N GLU A 159 -25.80 42.19 -3.84
CA GLU A 159 -27.16 42.38 -4.36
C GLU A 159 -28.02 43.28 -3.45
N ALA A 160 -27.83 43.13 -2.12
CA ALA A 160 -28.50 44.01 -1.13
C ALA A 160 -27.93 45.44 -1.09
N ARG A 161 -26.81 45.72 -1.75
CA ARG A 161 -26.13 47.02 -1.72
C ARG A 161 -26.20 47.79 -3.05
N ASN A 162 -26.53 47.18 -4.17
CA ASN A 162 -26.47 47.81 -5.50
C ASN A 162 -27.63 47.42 -6.40
N ASP A 163 -28.63 48.30 -6.49
CA ASP A 163 -29.63 48.29 -7.57
C ASP A 163 -29.12 48.87 -8.91
N ASN A 164 -27.84 49.22 -9.01
CA ASN A 164 -27.27 49.85 -10.21
C ASN A 164 -25.81 49.46 -10.45
N VAL A 165 -25.51 48.32 -11.04
CA VAL A 165 -24.30 48.16 -11.90
C VAL A 165 -24.52 46.98 -12.86
N ASN A 166 -24.90 47.30 -14.10
CA ASN A 166 -24.72 46.43 -15.27
C ASN A 166 -23.26 46.44 -15.74
N SER A 167 -22.79 45.30 -16.18
CA SER A 167 -21.56 45.03 -16.92
C SER A 167 -20.36 44.54 -16.10
N ASN A 168 -20.25 43.23 -15.95
CA ASN A 168 -19.03 42.41 -15.89
C ASN A 168 -19.36 40.93 -15.54
N GLY A 169 -20.49 40.41 -15.98
CA GLY A 169 -21.01 39.10 -15.59
C GLY A 169 -20.10 37.93 -15.95
N THR A 170 -19.53 37.89 -17.12
CA THR A 170 -18.80 36.73 -17.65
C THR A 170 -17.45 36.44 -16.95
N CYS A 171 -16.70 37.47 -16.58
CA CYS A 171 -15.40 37.28 -15.92
C CYS A 171 -15.56 36.83 -14.46
N ASN A 172 -16.63 37.23 -13.78
CA ASN A 172 -16.94 36.81 -12.43
C ASN A 172 -17.49 35.36 -12.39
N ASP A 173 -18.17 34.89 -13.42
CA ASP A 173 -18.73 33.54 -13.47
C ASP A 173 -17.64 32.49 -13.68
N ILE A 174 -16.63 32.74 -14.53
CA ILE A 174 -15.49 31.82 -14.70
C ILE A 174 -14.62 31.76 -13.43
N ARG A 175 -14.33 32.88 -12.77
CA ARG A 175 -13.61 32.90 -11.50
C ARG A 175 -14.39 32.17 -10.39
N HIS A 176 -15.70 32.30 -10.39
CA HIS A 176 -16.58 31.60 -9.46
C HIS A 176 -16.57 30.09 -9.70
N LEU A 177 -16.64 29.66 -10.96
CA LEU A 177 -16.57 28.24 -11.34
C LEU A 177 -15.25 27.61 -10.91
N LEU A 178 -14.12 28.29 -11.20
CA LEU A 178 -12.78 27.80 -10.84
C LEU A 178 -12.53 27.73 -9.33
N SER A 179 -13.07 28.68 -8.56
CA SER A 179 -12.82 28.74 -7.11
C SER A 179 -13.70 27.83 -6.26
N THR A 180 -14.87 27.41 -6.76
CA THR A 180 -15.88 26.70 -5.96
C THR A 180 -16.29 25.35 -6.53
N THR A 181 -16.50 25.25 -7.84
CA THR A 181 -17.02 24.03 -8.47
C THR A 181 -15.88 23.07 -8.84
N LEU A 182 -14.77 23.61 -9.36
CA LEU A 182 -13.60 22.79 -9.73
C LEU A 182 -13.00 22.02 -8.55
N PRO A 183 -12.73 22.63 -7.37
CA PRO A 183 -12.26 21.87 -6.21
C PRO A 183 -13.18 20.74 -5.80
N PHE A 184 -14.50 20.95 -5.88
CA PHE A 184 -15.49 19.94 -5.57
C PHE A 184 -15.43 18.74 -6.52
N ILE A 185 -15.37 18.99 -7.84
CA ILE A 185 -15.26 17.93 -8.87
C ILE A 185 -13.93 17.18 -8.76
N LEU A 186 -12.82 17.92 -8.66
CA LEU A 186 -11.50 17.31 -8.49
C LEU A 186 -11.40 16.48 -7.20
N GLY A 187 -12.09 16.92 -6.13
CA GLY A 187 -12.18 16.14 -4.90
C GLY A 187 -12.83 14.77 -5.12
N ILE A 188 -13.93 14.72 -5.90
CA ILE A 188 -14.59 13.45 -6.26
C ILE A 188 -13.66 12.58 -7.10
N ILE A 189 -13.00 13.14 -8.11
CA ILE A 189 -12.07 12.41 -8.98
C ILE A 189 -10.92 11.79 -8.17
N LEU A 190 -10.31 12.54 -7.26
CA LEU A 190 -9.23 12.03 -6.40
C LEU A 190 -9.72 10.93 -5.46
N MET A 191 -10.90 11.07 -4.87
CA MET A 191 -11.50 10.02 -4.03
C MET A 191 -11.79 8.75 -4.83
N LEU A 192 -12.32 8.86 -6.04
CA LEU A 192 -12.54 7.73 -6.95
C LEU A 192 -11.23 7.06 -7.30
N TRP A 193 -10.20 7.84 -7.64
CA TRP A 193 -8.87 7.30 -7.95
C TRP A 193 -8.24 6.61 -6.75
N GLY A 194 -8.35 7.19 -5.54
CA GLY A 194 -7.94 6.54 -4.29
C GLY A 194 -8.67 5.23 -4.03
N SER A 195 -9.98 5.15 -4.34
CA SER A 195 -10.76 3.91 -4.22
C SER A 195 -10.33 2.83 -5.23
N VAL A 196 -9.89 3.23 -6.43
CA VAL A 196 -9.31 2.34 -7.45
C VAL A 196 -7.96 1.79 -6.98
N MET A 197 -7.09 2.61 -6.38
CA MET A 197 -5.82 2.13 -5.86
C MET A 197 -5.99 1.18 -4.66
N ARG A 198 -6.88 1.49 -3.71
CA ARG A 198 -7.17 0.57 -2.59
C ARG A 198 -8.53 0.88 -1.97
N TRP A 199 -9.52 0.01 -2.26
CA TRP A 199 -10.88 0.14 -1.75
C TRP A 199 -10.96 0.25 -0.22
N GLN A 200 -10.21 -0.61 0.49
CA GLN A 200 -10.21 -0.64 1.95
C GLN A 200 -9.63 0.66 2.55
N ALA A 201 -8.55 1.20 1.98
CA ALA A 201 -7.95 2.45 2.43
C ALA A 201 -8.91 3.63 2.26
N PHE A 202 -9.61 3.69 1.12
CA PHE A 202 -10.67 4.68 0.89
C PHE A 202 -11.80 4.58 1.94
N LEU A 203 -12.30 3.35 2.20
CA LEU A 203 -13.36 3.14 3.21
C LEU A 203 -12.92 3.54 4.62
N MET A 204 -11.67 3.25 5.01
CA MET A 204 -11.12 3.65 6.31
C MET A 204 -11.03 5.16 6.49
N GLY A 205 -10.97 5.93 5.40
CA GLY A 205 -11.06 7.39 5.43
C GLY A 205 -12.46 7.94 5.67
N MET A 206 -13.52 7.16 5.37
CA MET A 206 -14.91 7.62 5.43
C MET A 206 -15.36 8.10 6.82
N PRO A 207 -15.03 7.43 7.95
CA PRO A 207 -15.40 7.93 9.27
C PRO A 207 -14.85 9.33 9.55
N PHE A 208 -13.62 9.63 9.14
CA PHE A 208 -12.99 10.94 9.28
C PHE A 208 -13.64 11.97 8.33
N PHE A 209 -13.97 11.56 7.12
CA PHE A 209 -14.70 12.42 6.17
C PHE A 209 -16.09 12.78 6.71
N CYS A 210 -16.85 11.82 7.20
CA CYS A 210 -18.14 12.08 7.86
C CYS A 210 -17.98 13.01 9.06
N LEU A 211 -16.96 12.79 9.91
CA LEU A 211 -16.66 13.66 11.03
C LEU A 211 -16.38 15.10 10.56
N GLY A 212 -15.50 15.27 9.58
CA GLY A 212 -15.18 16.59 9.00
C GLY A 212 -16.44 17.29 8.45
N MET A 213 -17.29 16.57 7.71
CA MET A 213 -18.54 17.08 7.15
C MET A 213 -19.55 17.47 8.25
N LEU A 214 -19.63 16.74 9.36
CA LEU A 214 -20.46 17.09 10.52
C LEU A 214 -20.03 18.42 11.13
N PHE A 215 -18.71 18.69 11.23
CA PHE A 215 -18.20 19.96 11.75
C PHE A 215 -18.46 21.16 10.83
N ILE A 216 -18.77 20.93 9.55
CA ILE A 216 -19.18 21.93 8.56
C ILE A 216 -20.63 21.74 8.09
N LEU A 217 -21.47 21.11 8.90
CA LEU A 217 -22.85 20.75 8.52
C LEU A 217 -23.69 21.95 8.10
N LYS A 218 -23.49 23.10 8.75
CA LYS A 218 -24.20 24.37 8.38
C LYS A 218 -23.83 24.82 6.97
N GLU A 219 -22.61 24.63 6.57
CA GLU A 219 -22.09 24.89 5.24
C GLU A 219 -22.65 23.89 4.23
N CYS A 220 -22.66 22.62 4.57
CA CYS A 220 -23.26 21.55 3.76
C CYS A 220 -24.73 21.81 3.48
N TRP A 221 -25.50 22.23 4.48
CA TRP A 221 -26.94 22.50 4.33
C TRP A 221 -27.23 23.59 3.33
N LYS A 222 -26.41 24.65 3.28
CA LYS A 222 -26.57 25.74 2.32
C LYS A 222 -26.37 25.30 0.86
N VAL A 223 -25.57 24.25 0.61
CA VAL A 223 -25.26 23.71 -0.71
C VAL A 223 -25.66 22.23 -0.83
N LYS A 224 -26.66 21.80 -0.08
CA LYS A 224 -27.08 20.41 0.13
C LYS A 224 -27.23 19.61 -1.15
N TRP A 225 -27.81 20.17 -2.20
CA TRP A 225 -28.02 19.45 -3.46
C TRP A 225 -26.71 19.11 -4.16
N HIS A 226 -25.68 19.98 -4.09
CA HIS A 226 -24.36 19.68 -4.64
C HIS A 226 -23.65 18.61 -3.80
N VAL A 227 -23.77 18.67 -2.47
CA VAL A 227 -23.20 17.66 -1.58
C VAL A 227 -23.86 16.30 -1.83
N ILE A 228 -25.19 16.24 -1.89
CA ILE A 228 -25.93 14.99 -2.16
C ILE A 228 -25.55 14.43 -3.53
N ALA A 229 -25.60 15.25 -4.59
CA ALA A 229 -25.22 14.81 -5.94
C ALA A 229 -23.76 14.32 -5.98
N GLY A 230 -22.82 15.03 -5.35
CA GLY A 230 -21.42 14.63 -5.28
C GLY A 230 -21.21 13.31 -4.54
N LEU A 231 -21.91 13.10 -3.42
CA LEU A 231 -21.85 11.83 -2.68
C LEU A 231 -22.47 10.68 -3.48
N VAL A 232 -23.58 10.91 -4.17
CA VAL A 232 -24.20 9.89 -5.04
C VAL A 232 -23.23 9.49 -6.16
N ILE A 233 -22.62 10.47 -6.84
CA ILE A 233 -21.63 10.20 -7.90
C ILE A 233 -20.42 9.45 -7.34
N LEU A 234 -19.91 9.87 -6.18
CA LEU A 234 -18.77 9.23 -5.52
C LEU A 234 -19.07 7.76 -5.18
N PHE A 235 -20.16 7.50 -4.44
CA PHE A 235 -20.46 6.14 -4.00
C PHE A 235 -20.89 5.24 -5.16
N ALA A 236 -21.70 5.73 -6.09
CA ALA A 236 -22.08 4.96 -7.28
C ALA A 236 -20.86 4.65 -8.15
N GLY A 237 -19.97 5.62 -8.39
CA GLY A 237 -18.76 5.44 -9.16
C GLY A 237 -17.78 4.47 -8.48
N ALA A 238 -17.53 4.66 -7.19
CA ALA A 238 -16.62 3.79 -6.43
C ALA A 238 -17.16 2.35 -6.36
N PHE A 239 -18.47 2.16 -6.14
CA PHE A 239 -19.10 0.84 -6.15
C PHE A 239 -19.05 0.19 -7.54
N ALA A 240 -19.32 0.95 -8.61
CA ALA A 240 -19.22 0.43 -9.98
C ALA A 240 -17.80 -0.04 -10.32
N MET A 241 -16.79 0.76 -9.97
CA MET A 241 -15.37 0.41 -10.19
C MET A 241 -14.96 -0.83 -9.38
N HIS A 242 -15.37 -0.92 -8.12
CA HIS A 242 -15.12 -2.09 -7.28
C HIS A 242 -15.82 -3.35 -7.81
N SER A 243 -17.09 -3.22 -8.21
CA SER A 243 -17.86 -4.34 -8.79
C SER A 243 -17.28 -4.81 -10.13
N PHE A 244 -16.74 -3.89 -10.94
CA PHE A 244 -16.05 -4.23 -12.18
C PHE A 244 -14.81 -5.10 -11.89
N ASP A 245 -13.99 -4.70 -10.94
CA ASP A 245 -12.81 -5.45 -10.53
C ASP A 245 -13.17 -6.86 -10.03
N GLN A 246 -14.16 -6.97 -9.14
CA GLN A 246 -14.61 -8.28 -8.66
C GLN A 246 -15.10 -9.21 -9.77
N ARG A 247 -15.81 -8.68 -10.77
CA ARG A 247 -16.30 -9.49 -11.91
C ARG A 247 -15.16 -10.05 -12.76
N ILE A 248 -14.07 -9.32 -12.93
CA ILE A 248 -12.89 -9.78 -13.66
C ILE A 248 -12.32 -11.05 -12.99
N TYR A 249 -12.15 -11.03 -11.66
CA TYR A 249 -11.61 -12.17 -10.91
C TYR A 249 -12.60 -13.33 -10.73
N GLN A 250 -13.88 -13.15 -11.06
CA GLN A 250 -14.86 -14.23 -11.17
C GLN A 250 -14.76 -15.00 -12.50
N SER A 251 -13.91 -14.57 -13.43
CA SER A 251 -13.70 -15.27 -14.70
C SER A 251 -13.10 -16.67 -14.47
N PRO A 252 -13.37 -17.65 -15.36
CA PRO A 252 -12.82 -19.00 -15.24
C PRO A 252 -11.30 -19.05 -15.13
N ALA A 253 -10.60 -18.10 -15.74
CA ALA A 253 -9.14 -18.01 -15.71
C ALA A 253 -8.59 -17.81 -14.28
N TYR A 254 -9.32 -17.13 -13.41
CA TYR A 254 -8.92 -16.83 -12.02
C TYR A 254 -9.65 -17.70 -10.98
N ALA A 255 -10.52 -18.63 -11.39
CA ALA A 255 -11.35 -19.40 -10.47
C ALA A 255 -10.50 -20.20 -9.47
N ASP A 256 -9.48 -20.91 -9.94
CA ASP A 256 -8.59 -21.70 -9.08
C ASP A 256 -7.77 -20.80 -8.14
N PHE A 257 -7.29 -19.68 -8.67
CA PHE A 257 -6.56 -18.68 -7.87
C PHE A 257 -7.42 -18.16 -6.72
N ILE A 258 -8.64 -17.74 -6.97
CA ILE A 258 -9.53 -17.20 -5.91
C ILE A 258 -9.91 -18.29 -4.91
N LYS A 259 -10.22 -19.51 -5.37
CA LYS A 259 -10.54 -20.64 -4.48
C LYS A 259 -9.39 -20.94 -3.51
N PHE A 260 -8.17 -20.92 -4.00
CA PHE A 260 -6.97 -21.20 -3.20
C PHE A 260 -6.62 -20.04 -2.27
N GLN A 261 -6.58 -18.80 -2.78
CA GLN A 261 -6.14 -17.64 -2.02
C GLN A 261 -7.10 -17.26 -0.88
N THR A 262 -8.39 -17.55 -1.01
CA THR A 262 -9.39 -17.21 0.02
C THR A 262 -9.06 -17.84 1.39
N PRO A 263 -8.91 -19.16 1.56
CA PRO A 263 -8.50 -19.75 2.82
C PRO A 263 -7.04 -19.44 3.17
N ARG A 264 -6.12 -19.43 2.19
CA ARG A 264 -4.71 -19.15 2.40
C ARG A 264 -4.46 -17.80 3.08
N VAL A 265 -5.16 -16.73 2.67
CA VAL A 265 -5.04 -15.39 3.29
C VAL A 265 -5.40 -15.43 4.78
N VAL A 266 -6.40 -16.21 5.17
CA VAL A 266 -6.77 -16.35 6.58
C VAL A 266 -5.61 -16.96 7.39
N LEU A 267 -4.94 -17.95 6.83
CA LEU A 267 -3.84 -18.67 7.47
C LEU A 267 -2.57 -17.83 7.58
N GLY A 268 -2.15 -17.20 6.49
CA GLY A 268 -0.91 -16.42 6.44
C GLY A 268 -0.96 -15.08 7.16
N ASP A 269 -2.12 -14.42 7.15
CA ASP A 269 -2.24 -13.03 7.61
C ASP A 269 -2.74 -12.88 9.04
N LYS A 270 -3.31 -13.93 9.66
CA LYS A 270 -3.86 -13.85 11.02
C LYS A 270 -2.92 -14.48 12.04
N THR A 271 -2.61 -13.73 13.09
CA THR A 271 -1.65 -14.13 14.12
C THR A 271 -2.24 -14.20 15.53
N ASN A 272 -3.54 -13.96 15.69
CA ASN A 272 -4.22 -13.84 16.98
C ASN A 272 -4.84 -15.17 17.49
N TYR A 273 -4.11 -16.27 17.38
CA TYR A 273 -4.52 -17.59 17.85
C TYR A 273 -3.37 -18.32 18.56
N ASN A 274 -3.72 -19.34 19.35
CA ASN A 274 -2.74 -20.19 20.00
C ASN A 274 -2.16 -21.20 19.00
N GLN A 275 -0.90 -20.99 18.57
CA GLN A 275 -0.25 -21.82 17.56
C GLN A 275 -0.05 -23.28 18.03
N ASN A 276 0.32 -23.51 19.29
CA ASN A 276 0.58 -24.85 19.78
C ASN A 276 -0.68 -25.72 19.76
N ALA A 277 -1.82 -25.16 20.19
CA ALA A 277 -3.09 -25.89 20.14
C ALA A 277 -3.52 -26.20 18.69
N VAL A 278 -3.23 -25.28 17.74
CA VAL A 278 -3.51 -25.53 16.32
C VAL A 278 -2.66 -26.67 15.77
N TYR A 279 -1.41 -26.85 16.23
CA TYR A 279 -0.55 -27.93 15.76
C TYR A 279 -1.08 -29.31 16.17
N GLU A 280 -1.59 -29.46 17.40
CA GLU A 280 -2.18 -30.71 17.87
C GLU A 280 -3.38 -31.13 17.01
N ASP A 281 -4.32 -30.22 16.77
CA ASP A 281 -5.49 -30.49 15.93
C ASP A 281 -5.13 -30.67 14.43
N ALA A 282 -4.05 -30.06 13.96
CA ALA A 282 -3.59 -30.21 12.58
C ALA A 282 -3.04 -31.63 12.33
N GLU A 283 -2.42 -32.26 13.31
CA GLU A 283 -1.92 -33.63 13.21
C GLU A 283 -3.07 -34.65 13.03
N GLU A 284 -4.25 -34.38 13.61
CA GLU A 284 -5.43 -35.24 13.41
C GLU A 284 -5.92 -35.26 11.95
N ILE A 285 -5.63 -34.21 11.17
CA ILE A 285 -5.97 -34.14 9.74
C ILE A 285 -4.80 -34.50 8.82
N GLY A 286 -3.72 -35.07 9.37
CA GLY A 286 -2.56 -35.56 8.62
C GLY A 286 -1.53 -34.48 8.24
N LEU A 287 -1.55 -33.35 8.93
CA LEU A 287 -0.63 -32.23 8.68
C LEU A 287 0.21 -31.95 9.93
N SER A 288 1.51 -32.04 9.81
CA SER A 288 2.42 -31.79 10.93
C SER A 288 2.52 -30.30 11.27
N GLY A 289 2.99 -29.99 12.48
CA GLY A 289 3.36 -28.63 12.86
C GLY A 289 4.39 -28.00 11.91
N LYS A 290 5.28 -28.80 11.30
CA LYS A 290 6.24 -28.35 10.28
C LYS A 290 5.56 -27.95 8.97
N ASP A 291 4.54 -28.66 8.52
CA ASP A 291 3.75 -28.31 7.33
C ASP A 291 3.04 -26.98 7.54
N PHE A 292 2.51 -26.79 8.74
CA PHE A 292 1.87 -25.53 9.10
C PHE A 292 2.89 -24.37 9.14
N GLN A 293 4.12 -24.61 9.62
CA GLN A 293 5.18 -23.62 9.58
C GLN A 293 5.55 -23.27 8.13
N MET A 294 5.70 -24.24 7.24
CA MET A 294 5.94 -24.00 5.80
C MET A 294 4.84 -23.12 5.19
N LEU A 295 3.57 -23.39 5.53
CA LEU A 295 2.45 -22.57 5.10
C LEU A 295 2.58 -21.12 5.55
N LYS A 296 3.02 -20.88 6.80
CA LYS A 296 3.25 -19.53 7.35
C LYS A 296 4.45 -18.81 6.74
N GLU A 297 5.48 -19.56 6.34
CA GLU A 297 6.66 -19.06 5.66
C GLU A 297 6.47 -18.90 4.15
N TRP A 298 5.23 -19.00 3.69
CA TRP A 298 4.84 -18.84 2.29
C TRP A 298 5.41 -19.92 1.35
N THR A 299 5.76 -21.10 1.86
CA THR A 299 6.16 -22.26 1.10
C THR A 299 4.99 -23.24 1.05
N HIS A 300 4.04 -23.01 0.14
CA HIS A 300 2.75 -23.71 0.12
C HIS A 300 2.20 -24.01 -1.29
N TYR A 301 3.02 -23.91 -2.32
CA TYR A 301 2.57 -24.27 -3.66
C TYR A 301 2.70 -25.78 -3.88
N ASP A 302 1.91 -26.52 -3.12
CA ASP A 302 1.72 -27.95 -3.25
C ASP A 302 0.24 -28.23 -3.48
N THR A 303 -0.07 -28.92 -4.60
CA THR A 303 -1.47 -29.13 -5.02
C THR A 303 -2.16 -30.23 -4.26
N ASP A 304 -1.42 -31.14 -3.63
CA ASP A 304 -1.91 -32.33 -2.97
C ASP A 304 -2.07 -32.09 -1.46
N VAL A 305 -0.97 -31.72 -0.79
CA VAL A 305 -0.92 -31.50 0.67
C VAL A 305 -1.62 -30.19 1.06
N PHE A 306 -1.30 -29.09 0.37
CA PHE A 306 -1.93 -27.80 0.59
C PHE A 306 -3.11 -27.56 -0.36
N SER A 307 -3.94 -28.60 -0.55
CA SER A 307 -5.15 -28.49 -1.35
C SER A 307 -6.14 -27.47 -0.77
N VAL A 308 -7.08 -26.98 -1.59
CA VAL A 308 -8.11 -26.03 -1.12
C VAL A 308 -8.90 -26.59 0.07
N ASP A 309 -9.15 -27.90 0.10
CA ASP A 309 -9.90 -28.52 1.18
C ASP A 309 -9.07 -28.65 2.46
N SER A 310 -7.78 -28.97 2.35
CA SER A 310 -6.85 -28.93 3.49
C SER A 310 -6.75 -27.52 4.07
N LEU A 311 -6.61 -26.49 3.23
CA LEU A 311 -6.55 -25.11 3.68
C LEU A 311 -7.84 -24.66 4.37
N LYS A 312 -9.02 -25.12 3.92
CA LYS A 312 -10.29 -24.83 4.59
C LYS A 312 -10.34 -25.48 5.98
N ARG A 313 -9.95 -26.76 6.10
CA ARG A 313 -9.88 -27.45 7.41
C ARG A 313 -8.96 -26.73 8.38
N TYR A 314 -7.77 -26.30 7.92
CA TYR A 314 -6.89 -25.45 8.74
C TYR A 314 -7.57 -24.15 9.17
N THR A 315 -8.28 -23.49 8.26
CA THR A 315 -9.01 -22.26 8.59
C THR A 315 -10.05 -22.49 9.67
N ASP A 316 -10.74 -23.63 9.65
CA ASP A 316 -11.74 -24.01 10.66
C ASP A 316 -11.06 -24.25 12.01
N ILE A 317 -9.95 -25.00 12.05
CA ILE A 317 -9.14 -25.23 13.27
C ILE A 317 -8.68 -23.88 13.85
N ILE A 318 -8.05 -23.01 13.05
CA ILE A 318 -7.60 -21.70 13.51
C ILE A 318 -8.75 -20.85 14.04
N SER A 319 -9.91 -20.93 13.40
CA SER A 319 -11.10 -20.19 13.83
C SER A 319 -11.61 -20.64 15.21
N ALA A 320 -11.48 -21.92 15.54
CA ALA A 320 -11.82 -22.45 16.86
C ALA A 320 -10.89 -21.91 17.97
N TYR A 321 -9.60 -21.73 17.67
CA TYR A 321 -8.60 -21.19 18.62
C TYR A 321 -8.44 -19.68 18.58
N ARG A 322 -9.22 -19.00 17.74
CA ARG A 322 -9.19 -17.56 17.58
C ARG A 322 -9.77 -16.89 18.84
N ASN A 323 -8.95 -16.10 19.54
CA ASN A 323 -9.37 -15.25 20.65
C ASN A 323 -9.79 -15.96 21.94
N THR A 324 -8.95 -16.80 22.49
CA THR A 324 -9.17 -17.30 23.88
C THR A 324 -9.14 -16.18 24.92
N ASN A 325 -8.60 -14.97 24.61
CA ASN A 325 -8.62 -13.84 25.54
C ASN A 325 -8.59 -12.44 24.90
N PRO A 326 -9.64 -12.00 24.17
CA PRO A 326 -9.68 -10.67 23.52
C PRO A 326 -9.62 -9.51 24.53
N LYS A 327 -10.08 -9.74 25.78
CA LYS A 327 -10.12 -8.70 26.83
C LYS A 327 -8.74 -8.23 27.29
N GLN A 328 -7.72 -9.07 27.19
CA GLN A 328 -6.34 -8.70 27.55
C GLN A 328 -5.49 -8.31 26.34
N PHE A 329 -5.70 -8.97 25.21
CA PHE A 329 -4.92 -8.78 23.99
C PHE A 329 -5.11 -7.39 23.38
N ILE A 330 -6.36 -6.94 23.21
CA ILE A 330 -6.65 -5.66 22.56
C ILE A 330 -6.13 -4.45 23.36
N PRO A 331 -6.39 -4.30 24.68
CA PRO A 331 -5.91 -3.14 25.43
C PRO A 331 -4.38 -3.00 25.45
N ARG A 332 -3.66 -4.11 25.64
CA ARG A 332 -2.20 -4.10 25.67
C ARG A 332 -1.61 -3.68 24.32
N ASN A 333 -2.09 -4.25 23.25
CA ASN A 333 -1.61 -3.95 21.91
C ASN A 333 -2.05 -2.55 21.44
N LEU A 334 -3.20 -2.05 21.89
CA LEU A 334 -3.65 -0.68 21.64
C LEU A 334 -2.72 0.32 22.34
N LEU A 335 -2.33 0.08 23.58
CA LEU A 335 -1.36 0.91 24.29
C LEU A 335 0.01 0.91 23.60
N ASN A 336 0.47 -0.26 23.13
CA ASN A 336 1.70 -0.37 22.36
C ASN A 336 1.63 0.40 21.03
N ALA A 337 0.51 0.32 20.31
CA ALA A 337 0.29 1.09 19.09
C ALA A 337 0.31 2.60 19.36
N LEU A 338 -0.35 3.06 20.42
CA LEU A 338 -0.30 4.46 20.83
C LEU A 338 1.12 4.91 21.23
N ALA A 339 1.86 4.10 21.99
CA ALA A 339 3.23 4.40 22.34
C ALA A 339 4.12 4.55 21.09
N LYS A 340 3.96 3.68 20.10
CA LYS A 340 4.63 3.80 18.79
C LYS A 340 4.19 5.07 18.03
N ALA A 341 2.90 5.38 18.04
CA ALA A 341 2.38 6.58 17.37
C ALA A 341 2.99 7.88 17.94
N LEU A 342 3.30 7.95 19.24
CA LEU A 342 3.97 9.10 19.85
C LEU A 342 5.36 9.38 19.24
N HIS A 343 6.02 8.38 18.66
CA HIS A 343 7.29 8.55 17.94
C HIS A 343 7.09 8.89 16.46
N SER A 344 5.84 8.89 15.96
CA SER A 344 5.53 9.17 14.56
C SER A 344 5.28 10.67 14.34
N PRO A 345 5.89 11.29 13.31
CA PRO A 345 5.56 12.67 12.90
C PRO A 345 4.08 12.86 12.56
N LEU A 346 3.40 11.79 12.12
CA LEU A 346 1.98 11.80 11.75
C LEU A 346 1.08 12.15 12.95
N PHE A 347 1.34 11.54 14.12
CA PHE A 347 0.64 11.84 15.35
C PHE A 347 0.79 13.32 15.75
N TRP A 348 2.02 13.84 15.71
CA TRP A 348 2.29 15.22 16.10
C TRP A 348 1.69 16.22 15.11
N THR A 349 1.67 15.90 13.83
CA THR A 349 0.97 16.72 12.82
C THR A 349 -0.52 16.82 13.13
N TRP A 350 -1.18 15.69 13.38
CA TRP A 350 -2.59 15.66 13.79
C TRP A 350 -2.83 16.51 15.04
N PHE A 351 -2.01 16.31 16.07
CA PHE A 351 -2.16 17.02 17.34
C PHE A 351 -1.99 18.55 17.18
N ILE A 352 -0.94 18.98 16.47
CA ILE A 352 -0.68 20.40 16.18
C ILE A 352 -1.84 21.00 15.36
N PHE A 353 -2.33 20.31 14.35
CA PHE A 353 -3.44 20.79 13.53
C PHE A 353 -4.74 20.91 14.34
N CYS A 354 -5.01 19.97 15.24
CA CYS A 354 -6.14 20.07 16.17
C CYS A 354 -5.99 21.25 17.14
N LEU A 355 -4.78 21.54 17.63
CA LEU A 355 -4.50 22.72 18.46
C LEU A 355 -4.72 24.02 17.68
N ILE A 356 -4.29 24.08 16.40
CA ILE A 356 -4.56 25.25 15.54
C ILE A 356 -6.07 25.45 15.35
N ALA A 357 -6.82 24.39 15.12
CA ALA A 357 -8.28 24.48 15.02
C ALA A 357 -8.90 24.98 16.32
N TYR A 358 -8.45 24.50 17.47
CA TYR A 358 -8.89 24.94 18.81
C TYR A 358 -8.58 26.41 19.08
N THR A 359 -7.36 26.87 18.83
CA THR A 359 -6.96 28.28 19.08
C THR A 359 -7.76 29.27 18.23
N THR A 360 -8.25 28.83 17.08
CA THR A 360 -9.09 29.67 16.19
C THR A 360 -10.59 29.59 16.54
N ASN A 361 -11.04 28.48 17.10
CA ASN A 361 -12.42 28.28 17.58
C ASN A 361 -12.47 27.17 18.65
N PRO A 362 -12.65 27.49 19.95
CA PRO A 362 -12.65 26.49 21.03
C PRO A 362 -13.65 25.35 20.87
N LYS A 363 -14.81 25.58 20.20
CA LYS A 363 -15.79 24.53 19.93
C LYS A 363 -15.25 23.43 19.03
N LYS A 364 -14.18 23.70 18.27
CA LYS A 364 -13.52 22.72 17.39
C LYS A 364 -12.63 21.73 18.14
N PHE A 365 -12.38 21.95 19.43
CA PHE A 365 -11.65 21.02 20.29
C PHE A 365 -12.30 19.62 20.34
N LEU A 366 -13.61 19.55 20.18
CA LEU A 366 -14.32 18.26 20.11
C LEU A 366 -13.83 17.39 18.94
N TYR A 367 -13.32 17.99 17.85
CA TYR A 367 -12.75 17.24 16.74
C TYR A 367 -11.54 16.39 17.16
N LEU A 368 -10.67 16.92 18.05
CA LEU A 368 -9.52 16.18 18.57
C LEU A 368 -9.97 14.87 19.23
N TRP A 369 -10.93 14.93 20.14
CA TRP A 369 -11.41 13.74 20.85
C TRP A 369 -12.16 12.78 19.93
N ALA A 370 -12.99 13.30 19.04
CA ALA A 370 -13.76 12.47 18.11
C ALA A 370 -12.85 11.78 17.08
N SER A 371 -11.85 12.49 16.52
CA SER A 371 -10.89 11.88 15.59
C SER A 371 -9.99 10.86 16.28
N LEU A 372 -9.55 11.14 17.53
CA LEU A 372 -8.80 10.18 18.34
C LEU A 372 -9.64 8.90 18.57
N ALA A 373 -10.90 9.06 18.95
CA ALA A 373 -11.78 7.91 19.17
C ALA A 373 -11.95 7.06 17.90
N ILE A 374 -12.03 7.68 16.71
CA ILE A 374 -12.09 6.97 15.43
C ILE A 374 -10.77 6.22 15.18
N VAL A 375 -9.61 6.86 15.37
CA VAL A 375 -8.28 6.21 15.23
C VAL A 375 -8.20 4.99 16.14
N LEU A 376 -8.53 5.14 17.42
CA LEU A 376 -8.48 4.05 18.40
C LEU A 376 -9.45 2.90 18.04
N ALA A 377 -10.66 3.24 17.57
CA ALA A 377 -11.63 2.23 17.14
C ALA A 377 -11.13 1.43 15.92
N LEU A 378 -10.52 2.11 14.93
CA LEU A 378 -9.96 1.45 13.75
C LEU A 378 -8.73 0.60 14.10
N ILE A 379 -7.84 1.08 14.96
CA ILE A 379 -6.71 0.28 15.46
C ILE A 379 -7.22 -0.94 16.22
N ALA A 380 -8.18 -0.77 17.14
CA ALA A 380 -8.79 -1.89 17.88
C ALA A 380 -9.46 -2.90 16.95
N TYR A 381 -10.15 -2.43 15.90
CA TYR A 381 -10.74 -3.28 14.87
C TYR A 381 -9.67 -4.12 14.15
N LEU A 382 -8.57 -3.49 13.70
CA LEU A 382 -7.49 -4.20 13.01
C LEU A 382 -6.77 -5.19 13.94
N LEU A 383 -6.57 -4.84 15.21
CA LEU A 383 -6.03 -5.75 16.22
C LEU A 383 -6.97 -6.95 16.44
N ALA A 384 -8.28 -6.74 16.49
CA ALA A 384 -9.26 -7.80 16.59
C ALA A 384 -9.26 -8.70 15.33
N MET A 385 -8.96 -8.13 14.16
CA MET A 385 -8.77 -8.89 12.92
C MET A 385 -7.40 -9.60 12.84
N GLY A 386 -6.51 -9.37 13.82
CA GLY A 386 -5.20 -10.01 13.92
C GLY A 386 -4.11 -9.38 13.06
N ARG A 387 -4.33 -8.21 12.48
CA ARG A 387 -3.34 -7.56 11.61
C ARG A 387 -3.38 -6.05 11.71
N LEU A 388 -2.38 -5.46 12.32
CA LEU A 388 -2.12 -4.01 12.28
C LEU A 388 -0.77 -3.79 11.59
N VAL A 389 -0.77 -3.13 10.44
CA VAL A 389 0.44 -2.78 9.69
C VAL A 389 0.58 -1.26 9.58
N TYR A 390 1.82 -0.76 9.66
CA TYR A 390 2.12 0.67 9.67
C TYR A 390 1.51 1.44 8.48
N ARG A 391 1.62 0.88 7.27
CA ARG A 391 1.08 1.50 6.04
C ARG A 391 -0.44 1.76 6.06
N VAL A 392 -1.18 1.05 6.91
CA VAL A 392 -2.63 1.28 7.12
C VAL A 392 -2.85 2.24 8.28
N GLU A 393 -2.12 2.06 9.39
CA GLU A 393 -2.20 2.93 10.57
C GLU A 393 -1.82 4.38 10.22
N SER A 394 -0.77 4.58 9.43
CA SER A 394 -0.34 5.91 8.96
C SER A 394 -1.47 6.64 8.23
N GLY A 395 -2.29 5.92 7.47
CA GLY A 395 -3.48 6.47 6.82
C GLY A 395 -4.49 7.05 7.81
N PHE A 396 -4.69 6.46 8.98
CA PHE A 396 -5.63 6.99 9.99
C PHE A 396 -5.19 8.36 10.51
N TRP A 397 -3.92 8.47 10.88
CA TRP A 397 -3.34 9.75 11.33
C TRP A 397 -3.34 10.80 10.22
N LEU A 398 -3.11 10.37 8.97
CA LEU A 398 -3.19 11.24 7.79
C LEU A 398 -4.61 11.80 7.60
N TYR A 399 -5.64 10.95 7.59
CA TYR A 399 -7.04 11.38 7.46
C TYR A 399 -7.44 12.33 8.59
N ALA A 400 -7.08 11.99 9.83
CA ALA A 400 -7.37 12.82 10.99
C ALA A 400 -6.70 14.20 10.90
N SER A 401 -5.44 14.26 10.39
CA SER A 401 -4.67 15.50 10.21
C SER A 401 -5.24 16.36 9.09
N VAL A 402 -5.57 15.76 7.96
CA VAL A 402 -5.96 16.50 6.76
C VAL A 402 -7.37 17.06 6.88
N LEU A 403 -8.29 16.29 7.46
CA LEU A 403 -9.71 16.67 7.53
C LEU A 403 -10.05 17.68 8.64
N VAL A 404 -9.09 18.07 9.47
CA VAL A 404 -9.24 19.21 10.38
C VAL A 404 -8.96 20.56 9.69
N ILE A 405 -8.25 20.59 8.56
CA ILE A 405 -7.85 21.83 7.85
C ILE A 405 -9.05 22.71 7.48
N PRO A 406 -10.19 22.20 6.98
CA PRO A 406 -11.37 23.03 6.72
C PRO A 406 -11.90 23.78 7.95
N LEU A 407 -11.58 23.32 9.15
CA LEU A 407 -12.01 23.88 10.42
C LEU A 407 -11.15 25.07 10.89
N PHE A 408 -9.98 25.30 10.29
CA PHE A 408 -9.10 26.39 10.65
C PHE A 408 -9.79 27.75 10.49
N GLY A 409 -9.64 28.62 11.48
CA GLY A 409 -9.99 30.03 11.41
C GLY A 409 -8.78 30.92 11.12
N LYS A 410 -8.91 32.22 11.37
CA LYS A 410 -7.79 33.16 11.27
C LYS A 410 -6.76 32.91 12.38
N ILE A 411 -5.54 32.56 12.01
CA ILE A 411 -4.44 32.33 12.95
C ILE A 411 -3.89 33.70 13.37
N LYS A 412 -3.90 33.99 14.67
CA LYS A 412 -3.47 35.29 15.25
C LYS A 412 -2.05 35.26 15.87
N LEU A 413 -1.37 34.12 15.84
CA LEU A 413 -0.01 33.98 16.36
C LEU A 413 0.98 34.85 15.60
N ASN A 414 1.86 35.53 16.31
CA ASN A 414 2.85 36.44 15.73
C ASN A 414 4.27 35.83 15.80
N LEU A 415 4.52 34.84 14.92
CA LEU A 415 5.84 34.24 14.76
C LEU A 415 6.62 34.90 13.62
N HIS A 416 7.95 34.91 13.69
CA HIS A 416 8.76 35.43 12.60
C HIS A 416 8.74 34.50 11.38
N ARG A 417 8.07 34.93 10.30
CA ARG A 417 7.78 34.08 9.13
C ARG A 417 9.00 33.34 8.59
N ASN A 418 10.06 34.08 8.28
CA ASN A 418 11.23 33.51 7.61
C ASN A 418 12.00 32.54 8.50
N LEU A 419 12.13 32.84 9.79
CA LEU A 419 12.76 31.94 10.76
C LEU A 419 11.94 30.68 10.97
N THR A 420 10.63 30.79 11.07
CA THR A 420 9.74 29.62 11.25
C THR A 420 9.72 28.74 9.99
N PHE A 421 9.73 29.36 8.81
CA PHE A 421 9.83 28.65 7.53
C PHE A 421 11.16 27.90 7.41
N ALA A 422 12.28 28.56 7.69
CA ALA A 422 13.62 27.96 7.66
C ALA A 422 13.74 26.81 8.67
N PHE A 423 13.22 26.98 9.89
CA PHE A 423 13.23 25.96 10.93
C PHE A 423 12.49 24.68 10.50
N PHE A 424 11.28 24.81 9.95
CA PHE A 424 10.55 23.62 9.44
C PHE A 424 11.19 23.03 8.19
N GLY A 425 11.80 23.84 7.34
CA GLY A 425 12.59 23.35 6.22
C GLY A 425 13.76 22.46 6.69
N ILE A 426 14.52 22.93 7.68
CA ILE A 426 15.63 22.17 8.28
C ILE A 426 15.12 20.86 8.92
N ILE A 427 14.03 20.92 9.68
CA ILE A 427 13.42 19.70 10.25
C ILE A 427 13.04 18.71 9.16
N GLY A 428 12.47 19.18 8.04
CA GLY A 428 12.13 18.33 6.92
C GLY A 428 13.35 17.68 6.26
N ILE A 429 14.42 18.44 6.06
CA ILE A 429 15.68 17.92 5.52
C ILE A 429 16.25 16.84 6.46
N LEU A 430 16.32 17.11 7.75
CA LEU A 430 16.79 16.15 8.74
C LEU A 430 15.91 14.91 8.81
N ASN A 431 14.58 15.07 8.73
CA ASN A 431 13.64 13.95 8.71
C ASN A 431 13.83 13.06 7.48
N ILE A 432 14.00 13.65 6.29
CA ILE A 432 14.28 12.92 5.05
C ILE A 432 15.62 12.18 5.14
N TYR A 433 16.67 12.87 5.60
CA TYR A 433 18.00 12.27 5.75
C TYR A 433 17.98 11.10 6.75
N THR A 434 17.39 11.29 7.92
CA THR A 434 17.28 10.23 8.93
C THR A 434 16.45 9.07 8.43
N TYR A 435 15.34 9.33 7.74
CA TYR A 435 14.51 8.27 7.17
C TYR A 435 15.25 7.52 6.06
N ALA A 436 15.94 8.23 5.17
CA ALA A 436 16.72 7.63 4.10
C ALA A 436 17.85 6.74 4.62
N THR A 437 18.45 7.07 5.76
CA THR A 437 19.57 6.32 6.34
C THR A 437 19.17 5.19 7.28
N SER A 438 18.07 5.34 8.06
CA SER A 438 17.71 4.37 9.11
C SER A 438 16.25 4.38 9.56
N GLY A 439 15.49 5.41 9.22
CA GLY A 439 14.20 5.71 9.86
C GLY A 439 13.06 4.74 9.54
N GLU A 440 13.15 4.02 8.43
CA GLU A 440 12.14 3.06 8.01
C GLU A 440 12.00 1.89 8.99
N MET A 441 13.11 1.39 9.52
CA MET A 441 13.12 0.32 10.52
C MET A 441 12.38 0.67 11.81
N VAL A 442 12.37 1.95 12.19
CA VAL A 442 11.70 2.43 13.40
C VAL A 442 10.19 2.53 13.20
N ARG A 443 9.75 2.88 11.99
CA ARG A 443 8.34 3.16 11.67
C ARG A 443 7.58 1.93 11.20
N ASP A 444 8.18 1.17 10.33
CA ASP A 444 7.62 -0.09 9.83
C ASP A 444 8.69 -1.20 9.86
N PRO A 445 8.68 -2.05 10.90
CA PRO A 445 9.63 -3.16 10.99
C PRO A 445 9.58 -4.11 9.79
N SER A 446 8.43 -4.26 9.12
CA SER A 446 8.33 -5.12 7.94
C SER A 446 9.03 -4.52 6.72
N SER A 447 8.80 -3.24 6.45
CA SER A 447 9.51 -2.50 5.39
C SER A 447 10.99 -2.31 5.74
N GLY A 448 11.29 -2.01 7.02
CA GLY A 448 12.65 -1.89 7.52
C GLY A 448 13.46 -3.18 7.39
N THR A 449 12.84 -4.34 7.60
CA THR A 449 13.48 -5.64 7.40
C THR A 449 13.91 -5.82 5.94
N MET A 450 13.04 -5.47 4.98
CA MET A 450 13.37 -5.55 3.56
C MET A 450 14.53 -4.62 3.19
N ARG A 451 14.55 -3.40 3.73
CA ARG A 451 15.63 -2.46 3.50
C ARG A 451 16.95 -2.90 4.14
N THR A 452 16.92 -3.42 5.36
CA THR A 452 18.08 -3.98 6.04
C THR A 452 18.68 -5.13 5.24
N LEU A 453 17.84 -6.04 4.75
CA LEU A 453 18.27 -7.11 3.86
C LEU A 453 18.96 -6.56 2.60
N ALA A 454 18.45 -5.48 2.01
CA ALA A 454 19.04 -4.86 0.83
C ALA A 454 20.36 -4.14 1.11
N ILE A 455 20.59 -3.63 2.31
CA ILE A 455 21.81 -2.91 2.70
C ILE A 455 22.92 -3.88 3.15
N GLU A 456 22.53 -4.92 3.91
CA GLU A 456 23.46 -5.92 4.45
C GLU A 456 23.80 -7.03 3.45
N ASP A 457 23.03 -7.17 2.40
CA ASP A 457 23.18 -8.21 1.41
C ASP A 457 24.33 -7.87 0.45
N THR A 458 25.41 -8.65 0.54
CA THR A 458 26.61 -8.54 -0.30
C THR A 458 26.54 -9.38 -1.57
N THR A 459 25.39 -9.96 -1.88
CA THR A 459 25.17 -10.83 -3.04
C THR A 459 25.35 -10.04 -4.34
N ASP A 460 26.15 -10.58 -5.26
CA ASP A 460 26.22 -10.08 -6.64
C ASP A 460 25.02 -10.57 -7.45
N TYR A 461 23.93 -9.80 -7.41
CA TYR A 461 22.70 -10.14 -8.13
C TYR A 461 22.85 -10.16 -9.65
N ALA A 462 23.80 -9.45 -10.21
CA ALA A 462 24.09 -9.57 -11.65
C ALA A 462 24.56 -10.99 -12.00
N GLN A 463 25.41 -11.59 -11.17
CA GLN A 463 25.80 -13.00 -11.34
C GLN A 463 24.64 -13.97 -11.10
N VAL A 464 23.76 -13.70 -10.13
CA VAL A 464 22.55 -14.51 -9.88
C VAL A 464 21.67 -14.54 -11.13
N PHE A 465 21.35 -13.37 -11.68
CA PHE A 465 20.50 -13.26 -12.86
C PHE A 465 21.16 -13.87 -14.11
N ASN A 466 22.45 -13.62 -14.32
CA ASN A 466 23.20 -14.23 -15.41
C ASN A 466 23.21 -15.77 -15.32
N TYR A 467 23.31 -16.33 -14.13
CA TYR A 467 23.25 -17.77 -13.94
C TYR A 467 21.87 -18.33 -14.30
N ILE A 468 20.79 -17.68 -13.89
CA ILE A 468 19.41 -18.07 -14.25
C ILE A 468 19.18 -17.92 -15.75
N ASP A 469 19.54 -16.78 -16.32
CA ASP A 469 19.32 -16.46 -17.74
C ASP A 469 20.15 -17.38 -18.67
N SER A 470 21.29 -17.92 -18.18
CA SER A 470 22.11 -18.90 -18.91
C SER A 470 21.48 -20.30 -19.02
N GLN A 471 20.41 -20.56 -18.26
CA GLN A 471 19.76 -21.87 -18.17
C GLN A 471 18.27 -21.81 -18.52
N PRO A 472 17.91 -21.42 -19.74
CA PRO A 472 16.51 -21.18 -20.12
C PRO A 472 15.64 -22.46 -20.11
N ASN A 473 16.26 -23.65 -20.08
CA ASN A 473 15.57 -24.95 -20.01
C ASN A 473 15.37 -25.46 -18.58
N LYS A 474 15.77 -24.69 -17.57
CA LYS A 474 15.57 -25.01 -16.17
C LYS A 474 14.52 -24.09 -15.56
N MET A 475 13.66 -24.68 -14.72
CA MET A 475 12.74 -23.91 -13.86
C MET A 475 13.43 -23.64 -12.52
N PHE A 476 13.44 -22.39 -12.10
CA PHE A 476 13.95 -21.94 -10.82
C PHE A 476 12.79 -21.68 -9.86
N LEU A 477 12.72 -22.47 -8.78
CA LEU A 477 11.70 -22.31 -7.74
C LEU A 477 12.30 -21.59 -6.54
N LEU A 478 11.65 -20.50 -6.12
CA LEU A 478 12.18 -19.59 -5.11
C LEU A 478 11.45 -19.73 -3.77
N SER A 479 12.21 -19.81 -2.67
CA SER A 479 11.66 -19.51 -1.35
C SER A 479 11.13 -18.07 -1.28
N MET A 480 10.34 -17.76 -0.26
CA MET A 480 9.86 -16.39 -0.07
C MET A 480 11.01 -15.40 0.17
N ASN A 481 12.05 -15.81 0.90
CA ASN A 481 13.23 -14.99 1.13
C ASN A 481 13.96 -14.67 -0.19
N ALA A 482 14.22 -15.70 -1.02
CA ALA A 482 14.82 -15.52 -2.35
C ALA A 482 13.96 -14.61 -3.24
N PHE A 483 12.65 -14.79 -3.23
CA PHE A 483 11.71 -13.96 -4.01
C PHE A 483 11.73 -12.49 -3.58
N MET A 484 11.78 -12.21 -2.27
CA MET A 484 11.89 -10.85 -1.75
C MET A 484 13.18 -10.17 -2.20
N ARG A 485 14.32 -10.82 -2.01
CA ARG A 485 15.64 -10.32 -2.43
C ARG A 485 15.71 -10.11 -3.93
N PHE A 486 15.24 -11.08 -4.71
CA PHE A 486 15.20 -11.06 -6.16
C PHE A 486 14.44 -9.83 -6.69
N SER A 487 13.26 -9.55 -6.14
CA SER A 487 12.41 -8.43 -6.56
C SER A 487 13.06 -7.06 -6.34
N HIS A 488 13.89 -6.92 -5.29
CA HIS A 488 14.54 -5.64 -4.95
C HIS A 488 15.78 -5.29 -5.79
N HIS A 489 16.41 -6.30 -6.42
CA HIS A 489 17.77 -6.13 -6.95
C HIS A 489 17.88 -6.18 -8.47
N ARG A 490 16.80 -6.51 -9.20
CA ARG A 490 16.92 -6.60 -10.65
C ARG A 490 16.97 -5.24 -11.34
N ASN A 491 15.93 -4.41 -11.14
CA ASN A 491 15.86 -3.08 -11.74
C ASN A 491 15.34 -2.04 -10.75
N PRO A 492 15.76 -0.76 -10.88
CA PRO A 492 15.08 0.33 -10.19
C PRO A 492 13.60 0.40 -10.59
N PRO A 493 12.67 0.74 -9.68
CA PRO A 493 11.23 0.66 -9.94
C PRO A 493 10.71 1.63 -11.02
N TYR A 494 11.49 2.66 -11.37
CA TYR A 494 11.18 3.57 -12.47
C TYR A 494 11.52 3.01 -13.85
N LEU A 495 12.15 1.83 -13.92
CA LEU A 495 12.39 1.07 -15.15
C LEU A 495 11.43 -0.11 -15.21
N ALA A 496 10.84 -0.31 -16.38
CA ALA A 496 9.98 -1.47 -16.61
C ALA A 496 10.82 -2.74 -16.80
N GLU A 497 10.39 -3.83 -16.20
CA GLU A 497 10.97 -5.14 -16.44
C GLU A 497 10.56 -5.66 -17.81
N PRO A 498 11.48 -6.28 -18.58
CA PRO A 498 11.14 -6.86 -19.88
C PRO A 498 10.12 -7.99 -19.75
N ALA A 499 9.21 -8.11 -20.71
CA ALA A 499 8.27 -9.21 -20.77
C ALA A 499 9.00 -10.58 -20.82
N GLY A 500 8.49 -11.54 -20.07
CA GLY A 500 9.04 -12.91 -20.01
C GLY A 500 10.36 -13.06 -19.26
N ILE A 501 10.85 -12.03 -18.58
CA ILE A 501 12.15 -12.11 -17.88
C ILE A 501 12.13 -13.13 -16.73
N TYR A 502 10.97 -13.36 -16.12
CA TYR A 502 10.75 -14.34 -15.05
C TYR A 502 10.01 -15.60 -15.53
N ARG A 503 10.00 -15.89 -16.83
CA ARG A 503 9.27 -17.03 -17.39
C ARG A 503 9.69 -18.40 -16.82
N ASN A 504 10.94 -18.51 -16.38
CA ASN A 504 11.49 -19.72 -15.76
C ASN A 504 11.75 -19.57 -14.26
N THR A 505 11.07 -18.63 -13.60
CA THR A 505 11.29 -18.32 -12.18
C THR A 505 9.93 -18.20 -11.48
N VAL A 506 9.66 -19.06 -10.52
CA VAL A 506 8.38 -19.13 -9.79
C VAL A 506 8.63 -19.22 -8.29
N SER A 507 7.86 -18.49 -7.48
CA SER A 507 7.88 -18.64 -6.03
C SER A 507 7.05 -19.84 -5.58
N PHE A 508 7.50 -20.56 -4.54
CA PHE A 508 6.74 -21.63 -3.87
C PHE A 508 5.45 -21.16 -3.21
N GLY A 509 5.21 -19.89 -3.14
CA GLY A 509 4.05 -19.37 -2.45
C GLY A 509 3.72 -17.94 -2.85
N TYR A 510 3.55 -17.07 -1.84
CA TYR A 510 3.13 -15.69 -2.03
C TYR A 510 1.74 -15.63 -2.69
N TRP A 511 1.56 -14.79 -3.70
CA TRP A 511 0.34 -14.67 -4.48
C TRP A 511 0.46 -15.31 -5.87
N THR A 512 1.50 -16.14 -6.09
CA THR A 512 1.77 -16.77 -7.38
C THR A 512 0.97 -18.05 -7.64
N PRO A 513 0.62 -18.90 -6.64
CA PRO A 513 -0.08 -20.15 -6.89
C PRO A 513 -1.38 -19.93 -7.64
N TYR A 514 -1.57 -20.74 -8.68
CA TYR A 514 -2.75 -20.78 -9.54
C TYR A 514 -3.02 -19.53 -10.40
N LEU A 515 -2.11 -18.55 -10.45
CA LEU A 515 -2.21 -17.49 -11.47
C LEU A 515 -2.09 -18.08 -12.88
N PRO A 516 -2.87 -17.58 -13.85
CA PRO A 516 -2.86 -18.12 -15.22
C PRO A 516 -1.47 -18.15 -15.85
N GLU A 517 -0.71 -17.07 -15.74
CA GLU A 517 0.65 -16.97 -16.26
C GLU A 517 1.63 -17.91 -15.56
N ILE A 518 1.48 -18.14 -14.27
CA ILE A 518 2.31 -19.06 -13.49
C ILE A 518 1.97 -20.51 -13.80
N LYS A 519 0.68 -20.84 -13.92
CA LYS A 519 0.25 -22.19 -14.36
C LYS A 519 0.83 -22.51 -15.73
N LYS A 520 0.78 -21.56 -16.66
CA LYS A 520 1.37 -21.74 -18.00
C LYS A 520 2.89 -21.97 -17.90
N ALA A 521 3.60 -21.11 -17.15
CA ALA A 521 5.05 -21.26 -16.99
C ALA A 521 5.43 -22.64 -16.43
N LEU A 522 4.76 -23.11 -15.37
CA LEU A 522 4.99 -24.45 -14.81
C LEU A 522 4.69 -25.56 -15.83
N THR A 523 3.59 -25.46 -16.56
CA THR A 523 3.21 -26.45 -17.60
C THR A 523 4.24 -26.51 -18.72
N ASP A 524 4.78 -25.37 -19.16
CA ASP A 524 5.79 -25.30 -20.22
C ASP A 524 7.09 -26.04 -19.82
N TYR A 525 7.37 -26.20 -18.52
CA TYR A 525 8.49 -26.97 -17.96
C TYR A 525 8.10 -28.37 -17.46
N GLY A 526 6.85 -28.81 -17.68
CA GLY A 526 6.37 -30.14 -17.27
C GLY A 526 6.19 -30.30 -15.75
N ILE A 527 5.95 -29.20 -15.03
CA ILE A 527 5.76 -29.19 -13.58
C ILE A 527 4.25 -29.11 -13.30
N THR A 528 3.76 -30.03 -12.48
CA THR A 528 2.35 -30.12 -12.08
C THR A 528 2.14 -29.73 -10.60
N ASN A 529 3.06 -30.13 -9.75
CA ASN A 529 3.11 -29.79 -8.33
C ASN A 529 4.50 -29.22 -7.98
N PRO A 530 4.66 -27.90 -7.84
CA PRO A 530 5.98 -27.27 -7.69
C PRO A 530 6.83 -27.83 -6.55
N ILE A 531 6.23 -28.17 -5.40
CA ILE A 531 7.01 -28.74 -4.27
C ILE A 531 7.36 -30.21 -4.52
N LYS A 532 6.41 -31.01 -4.98
CA LYS A 532 6.65 -32.43 -5.27
C LYS A 532 7.69 -32.62 -6.38
N ASP A 533 7.57 -31.81 -7.45
CA ASP A 533 8.35 -31.97 -8.67
C ASP A 533 9.78 -31.34 -8.58
N VAL A 534 10.23 -30.86 -7.39
CA VAL A 534 11.59 -30.32 -7.21
C VAL A 534 12.70 -31.36 -7.54
N VAL A 535 12.36 -32.63 -7.51
CA VAL A 535 13.27 -33.74 -7.85
C VAL A 535 13.47 -33.90 -9.37
N HIS A 536 12.66 -33.26 -10.21
CA HIS A 536 12.81 -33.31 -11.66
C HIS A 536 14.12 -32.69 -12.12
N ASP A 537 14.76 -33.28 -13.16
CA ASP A 537 16.08 -32.86 -13.63
C ASP A 537 16.16 -31.42 -14.13
N ASN A 538 15.06 -30.87 -14.58
CA ASN A 538 14.97 -29.49 -15.06
C ASN A 538 14.58 -28.48 -13.97
N VAL A 539 14.56 -28.86 -12.68
CA VAL A 539 14.18 -27.98 -11.57
C VAL A 539 15.40 -27.67 -10.69
N ILE A 540 15.56 -26.40 -10.36
CA ILE A 540 16.55 -25.88 -9.40
C ILE A 540 15.81 -25.05 -8.36
N VAL A 541 16.19 -25.21 -7.09
CA VAL A 541 15.54 -24.52 -5.97
C VAL A 541 16.49 -23.46 -5.40
N LEU A 542 15.97 -22.26 -5.12
CA LEU A 542 16.72 -21.16 -4.53
C LEU A 542 16.36 -20.97 -3.06
N ASN A 543 17.37 -21.01 -2.19
CA ASN A 543 17.30 -20.71 -0.76
C ASN A 543 16.23 -21.48 0.02
N GLU A 544 15.96 -22.73 -0.35
CA GLU A 544 15.04 -23.57 0.39
C GLU A 544 15.60 -24.99 0.58
N PRO A 545 16.51 -25.20 1.55
CA PRO A 545 17.06 -26.51 1.82
C PRO A 545 16.15 -27.41 2.66
N LEU A 546 15.05 -26.89 3.22
CA LEU A 546 14.23 -27.57 4.23
C LEU A 546 13.13 -28.48 3.64
N LEU A 547 13.01 -28.54 2.31
CA LEU A 547 11.97 -29.36 1.65
C LEU A 547 12.22 -30.87 1.80
N VAL A 548 13.42 -31.32 2.13
CA VAL A 548 13.75 -32.77 2.26
C VAL A 548 12.80 -33.47 3.22
N ASP A 549 12.61 -32.93 4.42
CA ASP A 549 11.72 -33.53 5.43
C ASP A 549 10.25 -33.57 4.97
N PHE A 550 9.79 -32.54 4.30
CA PHE A 550 8.44 -32.50 3.73
C PHE A 550 8.26 -33.54 2.62
N LEU A 551 9.21 -33.61 1.69
CA LEU A 551 9.19 -34.56 0.58
C LEU A 551 9.23 -36.01 1.05
N GLN A 552 10.03 -36.31 2.09
CA GLN A 552 10.12 -37.65 2.68
C GLN A 552 8.84 -38.03 3.44
N ARG A 553 8.17 -37.10 4.09
CA ARG A 553 6.91 -37.39 4.80
C ARG A 553 5.74 -37.62 3.87
N HIS A 554 5.72 -36.96 2.71
CA HIS A 554 4.51 -36.95 1.89
C HIS A 554 4.64 -37.69 0.55
N TYR A 555 5.88 -37.85 0.02
CA TYR A 555 6.04 -38.28 -1.38
C TYR A 555 7.09 -39.36 -1.63
N TYR A 556 8.23 -39.34 -0.95
CA TYR A 556 9.40 -40.13 -1.33
C TYR A 556 10.08 -40.78 -0.13
N ASP A 557 10.56 -42.01 -0.27
CA ASP A 557 11.27 -42.72 0.82
C ASP A 557 12.58 -42.04 1.18
N SER A 558 13.33 -41.53 0.19
CA SER A 558 14.62 -40.89 0.41
C SER A 558 14.91 -39.81 -0.63
N VAL A 559 15.26 -38.63 -0.14
CA VAL A 559 15.61 -37.46 -0.96
C VAL A 559 16.95 -36.91 -0.48
N ALA A 560 17.84 -36.62 -1.41
CA ALA A 560 19.09 -35.91 -1.18
C ALA A 560 19.06 -34.52 -1.82
N ILE A 561 19.86 -33.62 -1.30
CA ILE A 561 20.06 -32.27 -1.79
C ILE A 561 21.50 -32.02 -2.12
N ASP A 562 21.79 -31.50 -3.30
CA ASP A 562 23.12 -31.09 -3.73
C ASP A 562 23.14 -29.57 -3.94
N THR A 563 24.13 -28.90 -3.41
CA THR A 563 24.37 -27.50 -3.67
C THR A 563 25.10 -27.35 -5.02
N LEU A 564 24.42 -26.76 -6.00
CA LEU A 564 24.96 -26.55 -7.34
C LEU A 564 25.89 -25.34 -7.40
N LYS A 565 25.48 -24.26 -6.74
CA LYS A 565 26.17 -22.98 -6.75
C LYS A 565 25.74 -22.11 -5.58
N GLU A 566 26.68 -21.30 -5.09
CA GLU A 566 26.41 -20.24 -4.12
C GLU A 566 26.94 -18.91 -4.66
N ILE A 567 26.17 -17.85 -4.55
CA ILE A 567 26.52 -16.49 -4.95
C ILE A 567 26.08 -15.56 -3.82
N GLY A 568 27.02 -15.19 -2.95
CA GLY A 568 26.69 -14.46 -1.73
C GLY A 568 25.70 -15.25 -0.87
N GLU A 569 24.56 -14.66 -0.57
CA GLU A 569 23.50 -15.30 0.22
C GLU A 569 22.50 -16.12 -0.61
N MET A 570 22.72 -16.26 -1.92
CA MET A 570 21.85 -17.00 -2.82
C MET A 570 22.46 -18.38 -3.11
N ALA A 571 21.80 -19.44 -2.62
CA ALA A 571 22.20 -20.83 -2.85
C ALA A 571 21.23 -21.53 -3.81
N PHE A 572 21.78 -22.26 -4.76
CA PHE A 572 21.06 -23.02 -5.79
C PHE A 572 21.16 -24.50 -5.47
N TYR A 573 20.02 -25.13 -5.23
CA TYR A 573 19.92 -26.53 -4.82
C TYR A 573 19.30 -27.40 -5.91
N LYS A 574 19.82 -28.63 -6.03
CA LYS A 574 19.22 -29.71 -6.79
C LYS A 574 18.74 -30.80 -5.85
N TYR A 575 17.47 -31.11 -5.90
CA TYR A 575 16.88 -32.25 -5.19
C TYR A 575 16.93 -33.49 -6.08
N ARG A 576 17.24 -34.67 -5.51
CA ARG A 576 17.26 -35.93 -6.22
C ARG A 576 16.76 -37.07 -5.35
N LEU A 577 16.17 -38.06 -5.99
CA LEU A 577 15.78 -39.29 -5.31
C LEU A 577 17.05 -40.14 -5.07
N VAL A 578 17.13 -40.73 -3.87
CA VAL A 578 18.20 -41.69 -3.55
C VAL A 578 17.67 -43.08 -3.81
N SER A 579 18.20 -43.77 -4.82
CA SER A 579 17.87 -45.18 -5.05
C SER A 579 18.52 -46.05 -3.97
N ASN A 580 17.70 -46.84 -3.25
CA ASN A 580 18.19 -47.86 -2.32
C ASN A 580 18.85 -49.04 -3.08
N THR A 581 19.97 -48.77 -3.77
CA THR A 581 20.70 -49.81 -4.51
C THR A 581 21.78 -50.56 -3.68
N ASN A 582 21.79 -50.39 -2.33
CA ASN A 582 22.79 -51.01 -1.46
C ASN A 582 22.22 -52.01 -0.45
N THR A 583 21.35 -52.96 -0.87
CA THR A 583 20.92 -54.06 0.01
C THR A 583 21.15 -55.43 -0.60
N GLN A 584 22.07 -55.60 -1.56
CA GLN A 584 22.43 -56.94 -2.11
C GLN A 584 23.91 -57.16 -2.34
N GLU A 585 24.81 -56.75 -1.47
CA GLU A 585 26.19 -57.18 -1.50
C GLU A 585 26.75 -57.43 -0.09
N THR A 586 26.09 -58.27 0.71
CA THR A 586 26.72 -58.96 1.85
C THR A 586 25.90 -60.22 2.19
N ALA A 587 25.87 -61.17 1.27
CA ALA A 587 25.49 -62.55 1.56
C ALA A 587 26.13 -63.47 0.51
N GLU A 588 27.46 -63.62 0.59
CA GLU A 588 28.19 -64.82 0.18
C GLU A 588 29.35 -65.09 1.16
#